data_32afc38b1518269ec74deb54d1f0b4cb
#
_entry.id   32afc38b1518269ec74deb54d1f0b4cb
#
_cell.length_a   1.000
_cell.length_b   1.000
_cell.length_c   1.000
_cell.angle_alpha   90.00
_cell.angle_beta   90.00
_cell.angle_gamma   90.00
#
_symmetry.space_group_name_H-M   'P 1'
#
loop_
_entity.id
_entity.type
_entity.pdbx_description
1 polymer ?
#
loop_
_entity_poly.entity_id
_entity_poly.type
_entity_poly.pdbx_seq_one_letter_code
_entity_poly.pdbx_strand_id
1 'polypeptide(L)'
;MTNNHVIAQAREVSVTLPDKREFRGKIIGVDPKSDLAVVKIDAGHLPTMTWGDASSLQVGEYVLAVGNPFGLNSTVTLGIVSAVGRGQMGITQYEDFIQTDAAINPGNSGGALVNTKGELVGINTAIFSQTGGYQGVGFAVSTTMAKPIYESLIKSGKV
;
A
#
# COMPACT_ATOMS: atom_id res chain seq x y z
N MET A 1 -5.90 3.35 -4.30
CA MET A 1 -5.45 3.62 -2.93
C MET A 1 -3.94 3.72 -2.92
N THR A 2 -3.39 4.58 -2.10
CA THR A 2 -1.95 4.80 -1.94
C THR A 2 -1.66 5.29 -0.52
N ASN A 3 -0.40 5.59 -0.20
CA ASN A 3 -0.08 6.25 1.05
C ASN A 3 -0.30 7.77 0.96
N ASN A 4 -0.68 8.38 2.10
CA ASN A 4 -0.83 9.82 2.19
C ASN A 4 0.50 10.55 1.93
N HIS A 5 1.62 10.07 2.47
CA HIS A 5 2.92 10.72 2.29
C HIS A 5 3.38 10.77 0.82
N VAL A 6 2.90 9.85 -0.02
CA VAL A 6 3.21 9.83 -1.46
C VAL A 6 2.62 11.03 -2.19
N ILE A 7 1.46 11.52 -1.74
CA ILE A 7 0.70 12.60 -2.41
C ILE A 7 0.59 13.88 -1.59
N ALA A 8 1.05 13.90 -0.33
CA ALA A 8 0.79 14.99 0.62
C ALA A 8 1.33 16.37 0.18
N GLN A 9 2.39 16.40 -0.63
CA GLN A 9 3.00 17.65 -1.11
C GLN A 9 2.72 17.90 -2.60
N ALA A 10 1.92 17.04 -3.23
CA ALA A 10 1.64 17.17 -4.65
C ALA A 10 0.54 18.22 -4.89
N ARG A 11 0.79 19.16 -5.78
CA ARG A 11 -0.24 20.08 -6.31
C ARG A 11 -1.18 19.35 -7.26
N GLU A 12 -0.64 18.39 -8.01
CA GLU A 12 -1.36 17.56 -8.96
C GLU A 12 -0.89 16.12 -8.82
N VAL A 13 -1.82 15.18 -8.97
CA VAL A 13 -1.53 13.75 -8.98
C VAL A 13 -1.77 13.24 -10.39
N SER A 14 -0.77 12.60 -10.97
CA SER A 14 -0.86 11.90 -12.25
C SER A 14 -0.75 10.40 -12.00
N VAL A 15 -1.61 9.64 -12.65
CA VAL A 15 -1.64 8.17 -12.58
C VAL A 15 -1.32 7.62 -13.95
N THR A 16 -0.20 6.91 -14.05
CA THR A 16 0.23 6.25 -15.28
C THR A 16 -0.03 4.75 -15.16
N LEU A 17 -0.74 4.19 -16.11
CA LEU A 17 -1.05 2.76 -16.18
C LEU A 17 0.08 1.99 -16.87
N PRO A 18 0.14 0.65 -16.71
CA PRO A 18 1.16 -0.17 -17.37
C PRO A 18 1.15 -0.08 -18.91
N ASP A 19 0.00 0.21 -19.51
CA ASP A 19 -0.17 0.43 -20.95
C ASP A 19 0.23 1.87 -21.39
N LYS A 20 0.84 2.64 -20.47
CA LYS A 20 1.29 4.03 -20.65
C LYS A 20 0.19 5.09 -20.80
N ARG A 21 -1.06 4.72 -20.61
CA ARG A 21 -2.12 5.74 -20.48
C ARG A 21 -1.90 6.55 -19.20
N GLU A 22 -2.05 7.85 -19.31
CA GLU A 22 -1.84 8.78 -18.21
C GLU A 22 -3.15 9.51 -17.90
N PHE A 23 -3.49 9.58 -16.63
CA PHE A 23 -4.73 10.21 -16.15
C PHE A 23 -4.42 11.19 -15.03
N ARG A 24 -5.17 12.29 -15.00
CA ARG A 24 -5.17 13.17 -13.84
C ARG A 24 -5.93 12.52 -12.71
N GLY A 25 -5.28 12.38 -11.54
CA GLY A 25 -5.88 11.84 -10.34
C GLY A 25 -6.61 12.92 -9.55
N LYS A 26 -7.81 12.60 -9.08
CA LYS A 26 -8.54 13.41 -8.11
C LYS A 26 -8.40 12.79 -6.73
N ILE A 27 -7.90 13.55 -5.75
CA ILE A 27 -7.83 13.12 -4.36
C ILE A 27 -9.26 13.10 -3.80
N ILE A 28 -9.75 11.90 -3.47
CA ILE A 28 -11.08 11.70 -2.89
C ILE A 28 -11.05 11.95 -1.39
N GLY A 29 -9.98 11.52 -0.73
CA GLY A 29 -9.79 11.72 0.69
C GLY A 29 -8.44 11.19 1.15
N VAL A 30 -8.01 11.67 2.29
CA VAL A 30 -6.75 11.29 2.94
C VAL A 30 -6.98 11.01 4.42
N ASP A 31 -6.22 10.08 4.96
CA ASP A 31 -6.11 9.84 6.39
C ASP A 31 -4.64 9.86 6.81
N PRO A 32 -4.14 11.00 7.29
CA PRO A 32 -2.77 11.11 7.76
C PRO A 32 -2.43 10.19 8.92
N LYS A 33 -3.42 9.82 9.74
CA LYS A 33 -3.20 9.00 10.94
C LYS A 33 -2.85 7.56 10.62
N SER A 34 -3.34 7.04 9.50
CA SER A 34 -3.00 5.70 8.99
C SER A 34 -2.04 5.75 7.80
N ASP A 35 -1.70 6.95 7.34
CA ASP A 35 -0.92 7.20 6.12
C ASP A 35 -1.56 6.62 4.84
N LEU A 36 -2.88 6.70 4.74
CA LEU A 36 -3.62 6.22 3.57
C LEU A 36 -4.30 7.36 2.82
N ALA A 37 -4.47 7.18 1.52
CA ALA A 37 -5.15 8.11 0.63
C ALA A 37 -5.88 7.37 -0.50
N VAL A 38 -6.95 7.97 -0.99
CA VAL A 38 -7.71 7.48 -2.14
C VAL A 38 -7.66 8.51 -3.26
N VAL A 39 -7.21 8.07 -4.41
CA VAL A 39 -7.15 8.86 -5.64
C VAL A 39 -8.06 8.20 -6.68
N LYS A 40 -8.91 9.00 -7.32
CA LYS A 40 -9.78 8.55 -8.40
C LYS A 40 -9.24 9.04 -9.74
N ILE A 41 -9.29 8.17 -10.73
CA ILE A 41 -9.07 8.52 -12.14
C ILE A 41 -10.37 8.30 -12.93
N ASP A 42 -10.57 9.09 -13.96
CA ASP A 42 -11.67 8.93 -14.89
C ASP A 42 -11.23 8.07 -16.07
N ALA A 43 -11.30 6.75 -15.86
CA ALA A 43 -10.92 5.75 -16.84
C ALA A 43 -11.85 4.54 -16.74
N GLY A 44 -12.23 3.99 -17.90
CA GLY A 44 -13.00 2.77 -18.00
C GLY A 44 -12.12 1.54 -18.21
N HIS A 45 -12.74 0.36 -18.02
CA HIS A 45 -12.11 -0.94 -18.30
C HIS A 45 -10.78 -1.18 -17.58
N LEU A 46 -10.69 -0.74 -16.31
CA LEU A 46 -9.52 -0.97 -15.47
C LEU A 46 -9.61 -2.34 -14.81
N PRO A 47 -8.53 -3.13 -14.83
CA PRO A 47 -8.44 -4.30 -13.98
C PRO A 47 -8.48 -3.86 -12.51
N THR A 48 -9.19 -4.62 -11.69
CA THR A 48 -9.33 -4.35 -10.26
C THR A 48 -8.73 -5.48 -9.44
N MET A 49 -8.32 -5.14 -8.23
CA MET A 49 -7.84 -6.10 -7.24
C MET A 49 -8.97 -6.55 -6.33
N THR A 50 -9.00 -7.84 -6.02
CA THR A 50 -9.90 -8.37 -4.99
C THR A 50 -9.32 -8.12 -3.61
N TRP A 51 -10.14 -7.65 -2.69
CA TRP A 51 -9.77 -7.55 -1.28
C TRP A 51 -9.57 -8.95 -0.69
N GLY A 52 -8.38 -9.20 -0.16
CA GLY A 52 -8.07 -10.38 0.62
C GLY A 52 -8.38 -10.16 2.09
N ASP A 53 -8.46 -11.27 2.83
CA ASP A 53 -8.65 -11.27 4.28
C ASP A 53 -7.31 -11.35 5.02
N ALA A 54 -6.80 -10.19 5.43
CA ALA A 54 -5.55 -10.13 6.19
C ALA A 54 -5.67 -10.76 7.59
N SER A 55 -6.89 -10.88 8.13
CA SER A 55 -7.10 -11.50 9.44
C SER A 55 -6.81 -13.01 9.45
N SER A 56 -6.85 -13.65 8.28
CA SER A 56 -6.54 -15.07 8.11
C SER A 56 -5.07 -15.33 7.76
N LEU A 57 -4.25 -14.31 7.56
CA LEU A 57 -2.84 -14.46 7.27
C LEU A 57 -2.09 -15.11 8.44
N GLN A 58 -1.22 -16.04 8.08
CA GLN A 58 -0.33 -16.72 9.04
C GLN A 58 1.13 -16.42 8.71
N VAL A 59 1.93 -16.31 9.75
CA VAL A 59 3.39 -16.20 9.62
C VAL A 59 3.93 -17.37 8.80
N GLY A 60 4.79 -17.06 7.85
CA GLY A 60 5.35 -18.03 6.90
C GLY A 60 4.62 -18.11 5.56
N GLU A 61 3.43 -17.56 5.41
CA GLU A 61 2.75 -17.50 4.12
C GLU A 61 3.50 -16.59 3.13
N TYR A 62 3.54 -17.01 1.87
CA TYR A 62 4.15 -16.21 0.80
C TYR A 62 3.31 -14.96 0.49
N VAL A 63 4.00 -13.86 0.30
CA VAL A 63 3.43 -12.60 -0.17
C VAL A 63 4.31 -11.98 -1.26
N LEU A 64 3.68 -11.19 -2.11
CA LEU A 64 4.33 -10.41 -3.16
C LEU A 64 4.11 -8.93 -2.88
N ALA A 65 5.19 -8.16 -2.84
CA ALA A 65 5.12 -6.71 -2.80
C ALA A 65 5.22 -6.17 -4.23
N VAL A 66 4.20 -5.42 -4.63
CA VAL A 66 4.11 -4.82 -5.97
C VAL A 66 4.30 -3.32 -5.86
N GLY A 67 5.13 -2.76 -6.69
CA GLY A 67 5.38 -1.33 -6.73
C GLY A 67 5.93 -0.87 -8.06
N ASN A 68 6.20 0.42 -8.15
CA ASN A 68 6.84 1.02 -9.31
C ASN A 68 8.01 1.90 -8.84
N PRO A 69 9.09 1.28 -8.33
CA PRO A 69 10.24 2.02 -7.85
C PRO A 69 10.90 2.80 -8.99
N PHE A 70 11.24 4.06 -8.70
CA PHE A 70 11.94 4.96 -9.63
C PHE A 70 11.19 5.25 -10.94
N GLY A 71 9.88 4.96 -11.03
CA GLY A 71 9.09 5.20 -12.24
C GLY A 71 9.51 4.37 -13.46
N LEU A 72 10.33 3.34 -13.25
CA LEU A 72 10.90 2.56 -14.35
C LEU A 72 9.94 1.55 -14.92
N ASN A 73 9.34 0.73 -14.08
CA ASN A 73 8.30 -0.26 -14.44
C ASN A 73 7.75 -0.90 -13.17
N SER A 74 6.62 -1.56 -13.27
CA SER A 74 6.09 -2.35 -12.18
C SER A 74 7.13 -3.41 -11.76
N THR A 75 7.42 -3.45 -10.48
CA THR A 75 8.39 -4.37 -9.88
C THR A 75 7.67 -5.22 -8.84
N VAL A 76 8.01 -6.50 -8.81
CA VAL A 76 7.45 -7.45 -7.84
C VAL A 76 8.59 -8.08 -7.05
N THR A 77 8.45 -8.10 -5.73
CA THR A 77 9.36 -8.81 -4.84
C THR A 77 8.61 -9.87 -4.05
N LEU A 78 9.27 -11.00 -3.81
CA LEU A 78 8.72 -12.13 -3.07
C LEU A 78 9.28 -12.16 -1.65
N GLY A 79 8.42 -12.41 -0.69
CA GLY A 79 8.79 -12.69 0.69
C GLY A 79 7.72 -13.50 1.39
N ILE A 80 7.80 -13.50 2.71
CA ILE A 80 6.82 -14.15 3.58
C ILE A 80 6.21 -13.15 4.54
N VAL A 81 5.10 -13.53 5.14
CA VAL A 81 4.58 -12.86 6.34
C VAL A 81 5.52 -13.18 7.50
N SER A 82 6.26 -12.18 7.96
CA SER A 82 7.19 -12.34 9.09
C SER A 82 6.49 -12.14 10.44
N ALA A 83 5.48 -11.28 10.48
CA ALA A 83 4.62 -11.04 11.65
C ALA A 83 3.30 -10.38 11.20
N VAL A 84 2.29 -10.47 12.06
CA VAL A 84 1.00 -9.80 11.87
C VAL A 84 0.67 -8.96 13.10
N GLY A 85 -0.24 -8.00 12.96
CA GLY A 85 -0.70 -7.15 14.06
C GLY A 85 0.40 -6.29 14.68
N ARG A 86 1.41 -5.90 13.90
CA ARG A 86 2.48 -5.03 14.40
C ARG A 86 1.96 -3.62 14.62
N GLY A 87 2.11 -3.13 15.83
CA GLY A 87 1.78 -1.77 16.22
C GLY A 87 2.86 -1.19 17.13
N GLN A 88 2.67 0.06 17.54
CA GLN A 88 3.62 0.81 18.38
C GLN A 88 5.03 0.93 17.76
N MET A 89 5.08 0.95 16.43
CA MET A 89 6.34 1.08 15.69
C MET A 89 6.77 2.55 15.55
N GLY A 90 5.87 3.50 15.85
CA GLY A 90 6.13 4.93 15.72
C GLY A 90 6.16 5.42 14.28
N ILE A 91 5.58 4.67 13.35
CA ILE A 91 5.52 5.01 11.93
C ILE A 91 4.30 5.89 11.64
N THR A 92 3.15 5.50 12.17
CA THR A 92 1.88 6.22 12.04
C THR A 92 1.14 6.26 13.39
N GLN A 93 0.10 7.07 13.47
CA GLN A 93 -0.68 7.14 14.71
C GLN A 93 -1.55 5.89 14.92
N TYR A 94 -2.10 5.34 13.85
CA TYR A 94 -2.84 4.09 13.87
C TYR A 94 -2.05 3.04 13.12
N GLU A 95 -1.77 1.94 13.78
CA GLU A 95 -0.90 0.90 13.26
C GLU A 95 -1.54 -0.49 13.43
N ASP A 96 -1.61 -1.19 12.31
CA ASP A 96 -1.89 -2.62 12.21
C ASP A 96 -1.12 -3.13 11.00
N PHE A 97 0.18 -3.38 11.22
CA PHE A 97 1.07 -3.72 10.13
C PHE A 97 1.26 -5.22 9.97
N ILE A 98 1.32 -5.64 8.71
CA ILE A 98 1.93 -6.89 8.30
C ILE A 98 3.42 -6.61 8.14
N GLN A 99 4.25 -7.39 8.83
CA GLN A 99 5.69 -7.40 8.62
C GLN A 99 6.03 -8.44 7.58
N THR A 100 6.90 -8.07 6.63
CA THR A 100 7.38 -8.96 5.57
C THR A 100 8.86 -8.75 5.30
N ASP A 101 9.53 -9.78 4.82
CA ASP A 101 10.89 -9.70 4.29
C ASP A 101 10.93 -9.52 2.75
N ALA A 102 9.76 -9.45 2.10
CA ALA A 102 9.71 -8.99 0.72
C ALA A 102 10.35 -7.60 0.60
N ALA A 103 11.24 -7.40 -0.34
CA ALA A 103 11.97 -6.16 -0.46
C ALA A 103 11.02 -4.98 -0.75
N ILE A 104 10.99 -4.04 0.18
CA ILE A 104 10.25 -2.77 0.07
C ILE A 104 11.28 -1.65 0.10
N ASN A 105 11.34 -0.88 -0.97
CA ASN A 105 12.25 0.25 -1.13
C ASN A 105 11.43 1.50 -1.53
N PRO A 106 12.03 2.69 -1.52
CA PRO A 106 11.37 3.87 -2.06
C PRO A 106 10.79 3.60 -3.45
N GLY A 107 9.50 3.94 -3.64
CA GLY A 107 8.74 3.63 -4.85
C GLY A 107 7.77 2.44 -4.72
N ASN A 108 7.92 1.58 -3.71
CA ASN A 108 6.92 0.55 -3.39
C ASN A 108 5.82 1.06 -2.45
N SER A 109 6.05 2.18 -1.76
CA SER A 109 5.05 2.78 -0.88
C SER A 109 3.77 3.10 -1.63
N GLY A 110 2.64 2.70 -1.07
CA GLY A 110 1.33 2.83 -1.70
C GLY A 110 0.98 1.68 -2.64
N GLY A 111 1.94 0.83 -2.98
CA GLY A 111 1.72 -0.38 -3.77
C GLY A 111 1.07 -1.51 -2.98
N ALA A 112 0.71 -2.57 -3.67
CA ALA A 112 -0.01 -3.69 -3.10
C ALA A 112 0.93 -4.72 -2.47
N LEU A 113 0.53 -5.26 -1.32
CA LEU A 113 1.00 -6.54 -0.82
C LEU A 113 -0.10 -7.57 -1.09
N VAL A 114 0.23 -8.62 -1.82
CA VAL A 114 -0.74 -9.63 -2.26
C VAL A 114 -0.37 -11.02 -1.77
N ASN A 115 -1.39 -11.86 -1.56
CA ASN A 115 -1.19 -13.27 -1.25
C ASN A 115 -0.99 -14.09 -2.53
N THR A 116 -0.84 -15.40 -2.38
CA THR A 116 -0.62 -16.33 -3.52
C THR A 116 -1.85 -16.49 -4.43
N LYS A 117 -3.01 -16.01 -4.02
CA LYS A 117 -4.23 -15.95 -4.84
C LYS A 117 -4.37 -14.65 -5.63
N GLY A 118 -3.40 -13.73 -5.49
CA GLY A 118 -3.45 -12.40 -6.09
C GLY A 118 -4.41 -11.43 -5.39
N GLU A 119 -4.82 -11.74 -4.18
CA GLU A 119 -5.71 -10.89 -3.38
C GLU A 119 -4.91 -9.88 -2.57
N LEU A 120 -5.44 -8.66 -2.46
CA LEU A 120 -4.84 -7.58 -1.69
C LEU A 120 -4.95 -7.87 -0.19
N VAL A 121 -3.81 -7.98 0.49
CA VAL A 121 -3.77 -8.18 1.95
C VAL A 121 -3.16 -6.99 2.68
N GLY A 122 -2.43 -6.12 1.99
CA GLY A 122 -1.84 -4.94 2.59
C GLY A 122 -1.48 -3.86 1.59
N ILE A 123 -1.20 -2.66 2.10
CA ILE A 123 -0.66 -1.54 1.35
C ILE A 123 0.76 -1.29 1.88
N ASN A 124 1.75 -1.47 1.01
CA ASN A 124 3.15 -1.25 1.38
C ASN A 124 3.35 0.18 1.86
N THR A 125 4.01 0.39 2.98
CA THR A 125 4.09 1.73 3.55
C THR A 125 5.51 2.13 3.97
N ALA A 126 6.26 1.27 4.64
CA ALA A 126 7.53 1.66 5.23
C ALA A 126 8.50 0.49 5.35
N ILE A 127 9.76 0.85 5.56
CA ILE A 127 10.82 -0.06 6.00
C ILE A 127 11.29 0.34 7.39
N PHE A 128 11.72 -0.64 8.17
CA PHE A 128 12.44 -0.42 9.41
C PHE A 128 13.94 -0.61 9.14
N SER A 129 14.68 0.49 9.16
CA SER A 129 16.08 0.49 8.80
C SER A 129 16.84 1.64 9.47
N GLN A 130 18.04 1.35 9.97
CA GLN A 130 18.93 2.37 10.51
C GLN A 130 19.64 3.19 9.43
N THR A 131 19.73 2.66 8.21
CA THR A 131 20.46 3.28 7.09
C THR A 131 19.54 3.89 6.04
N GLY A 132 18.20 3.74 6.17
CA GLY A 132 17.22 4.16 5.17
C GLY A 132 17.03 3.17 4.02
N GLY A 133 17.85 2.11 3.93
CA GLY A 133 17.72 1.04 2.96
C GLY A 133 17.03 -0.21 3.54
N TYR A 134 16.53 -1.07 2.67
CA TYR A 134 15.90 -2.32 3.05
C TYR A 134 16.89 -3.26 3.78
N GLN A 135 16.50 -3.75 4.94
CA GLN A 135 17.30 -4.65 5.79
C GLN A 135 16.53 -5.91 6.23
N GLY A 136 15.61 -6.38 5.41
CA GLY A 136 14.82 -7.58 5.71
C GLY A 136 13.56 -7.32 6.55
N VAL A 137 13.24 -6.05 6.84
CA VAL A 137 12.05 -5.68 7.61
C VAL A 137 11.28 -4.59 6.86
N GLY A 138 10.14 -4.98 6.30
CA GLY A 138 9.20 -4.08 5.65
C GLY A 138 7.82 -4.19 6.28
N PHE A 139 7.03 -3.14 6.14
CA PHE A 139 5.69 -3.06 6.69
C PHE A 139 4.67 -2.69 5.65
N ALA A 140 3.50 -3.32 5.74
CA ALA A 140 2.31 -2.95 4.98
C ALA A 140 1.13 -2.74 5.92
N VAL A 141 0.32 -1.73 5.64
CA VAL A 141 -0.95 -1.51 6.34
C VAL A 141 -1.88 -2.66 5.99
N SER A 142 -2.32 -3.40 7.00
CA SER A 142 -3.23 -4.54 6.83
C SER A 142 -4.55 -4.13 6.20
N THR A 143 -5.12 -4.95 5.33
CA THR A 143 -6.47 -4.71 4.78
C THR A 143 -7.56 -4.70 5.84
N THR A 144 -7.33 -5.34 6.99
CA THR A 144 -8.23 -5.24 8.15
C THR A 144 -8.42 -3.78 8.59
N MET A 145 -7.36 -2.99 8.53
CA MET A 145 -7.41 -1.54 8.80
C MET A 145 -7.70 -0.73 7.53
N ALA A 146 -7.08 -1.07 6.42
CA ALA A 146 -7.15 -0.25 5.19
C ALA A 146 -8.54 -0.26 4.55
N LYS A 147 -9.25 -1.37 4.57
CA LYS A 147 -10.57 -1.48 3.91
C LYS A 147 -11.64 -0.58 4.53
N PRO A 148 -11.85 -0.56 5.86
CA PRO A 148 -12.79 0.38 6.48
C PRO A 148 -12.44 1.84 6.22
N ILE A 149 -11.14 2.18 6.23
CA ILE A 149 -10.66 3.53 5.93
C ILE A 149 -10.98 3.89 4.47
N TYR A 150 -10.69 3.00 3.53
CA TYR A 150 -11.03 3.17 2.12
C TYR A 150 -12.53 3.44 1.93
N GLU A 151 -13.39 2.63 2.54
CA GLU A 151 -14.85 2.78 2.45
C GLU A 151 -15.32 4.12 3.02
N SER A 152 -14.73 4.56 4.14
CA SER A 152 -15.04 5.85 4.76
C SER A 152 -14.60 7.01 3.87
N LEU A 153 -13.40 6.96 3.32
CA LEU A 153 -12.87 8.01 2.43
C LEU A 153 -13.71 8.14 1.16
N ILE A 154 -14.16 7.04 0.57
CA ILE A 154 -15.04 7.08 -0.60
C ILE A 154 -16.40 7.68 -0.25
N LYS A 155 -16.97 7.32 0.89
CA LYS A 155 -18.31 7.74 1.31
C LYS A 155 -18.38 9.22 1.70
N SER A 156 -17.38 9.71 2.43
CA SER A 156 -17.42 11.03 3.06
C SER A 156 -16.18 11.90 2.86
N GLY A 157 -15.13 11.38 2.23
CA GLY A 157 -13.84 12.07 2.05
C GLY A 157 -12.98 12.15 3.31
N LYS A 158 -13.42 11.55 4.40
CA LYS A 158 -12.74 11.57 5.70
C LYS A 158 -13.01 10.29 6.50
N VAL A 159 -12.20 10.07 7.50
CA VAL A 159 -12.33 8.97 8.47
C VAL A 159 -12.90 9.48 9.80
#